data_6ba90b934b01925f845e633a3c4f4d1c
#
_entry.id   6ba90b934b01925f845e633a3c4f4d1c
#
_cell.length_a   1.000
_cell.length_b   1.000
_cell.length_c   1.000
_cell.angle_alpha   90.00
_cell.angle_beta   90.00
_cell.angle_gamma   90.00
#
_symmetry.space_group_name_H-M   'P 1'
#
loop_
_entity.id
_entity.type
_entity.pdbx_description
1 polymer ?
#
loop_
_entity_poly.entity_id
_entity_poly.type
_entity_poly.pdbx_seq_one_letter_code
_entity_poly.pdbx_strand_id
1 'polypeptide(L)'
;LGKPYHGPEPHYPAAGGNIHDEISIEVQDFDLCPRYIGRVVKNLRIGPSPEWMKECLRSAGVRSINNIVDITNFVMLETGQPMHAYDMRYVRGSRIIVRRAHEGEPMKTLDGKEHTLTSDMLVIADAEEPSCLAGVMGSLHSEIEPDTRDLLFEAAKFRRDNIRRTARSLGMRTESSARFEKGTDIYGCAYAMDRALQLVQELDCGDIVDGVIDVNDGLPALRTIDTTVSDILALLGVPVPTETVVSILNSLNLRCTLGPDGNAISVDVPSYRDDVESRADLAEEVMRIYGYEHIVSTPMTGAITRGSKLPDRKAADAIKELLCGQSMREIVTYSFISARACDQLSLPTGDPRRQQVAILNPLGEEYS
;
A
#
# COMPACT_ATOMS: atom_id res chain seq x y z
N LEU A 1 5.42 25.09 5.35
CA LEU A 1 6.00 26.11 4.46
C LEU A 1 5.25 27.46 4.53
N GLY A 2 4.10 27.53 5.24
CA GLY A 2 3.28 28.73 5.36
C GLY A 2 2.64 29.23 4.05
N LYS A 3 2.60 28.36 3.03
CA LYS A 3 1.95 28.64 1.74
C LYS A 3 0.65 27.81 1.63
N PRO A 4 -0.44 28.39 1.11
CA PRO A 4 -1.63 27.62 0.81
C PRO A 4 -1.31 26.58 -0.27
N TYR A 5 -1.87 25.38 -0.11
CA TYR A 5 -1.81 24.34 -1.13
C TYR A 5 -3.07 24.41 -1.99
N HIS A 6 -2.88 24.43 -3.30
CA HIS A 6 -3.93 24.32 -4.29
C HIS A 6 -3.57 23.15 -5.21
N GLY A 7 -4.32 22.04 -5.10
CA GLY A 7 -4.19 20.93 -6.02
C GLY A 7 -4.73 21.33 -7.42
N PRO A 8 -4.31 20.61 -8.49
CA PRO A 8 -4.90 20.80 -9.79
C PRO A 8 -6.40 20.45 -9.79
N GLU A 9 -7.20 21.25 -10.49
CA GLU A 9 -8.60 20.95 -10.77
C GLU A 9 -8.68 20.45 -12.24
N PRO A 10 -8.82 19.14 -12.45
CA PRO A 10 -8.77 18.58 -13.79
C PRO A 10 -9.93 19.04 -14.66
N HIS A 11 -9.64 19.65 -15.80
CA HIS A 11 -10.60 20.02 -16.84
C HIS A 11 -10.05 19.66 -18.21
N TYR A 12 -10.84 18.98 -19.01
CA TYR A 12 -10.50 18.59 -20.38
C TYR A 12 -11.76 18.46 -21.24
N PRO A 13 -11.73 18.89 -22.52
CA PRO A 13 -12.80 18.61 -23.45
C PRO A 13 -12.74 17.17 -23.91
N ALA A 14 -13.89 16.58 -24.19
CA ALA A 14 -13.97 15.32 -24.90
C ALA A 14 -14.01 15.57 -26.43
N ALA A 15 -13.48 14.62 -27.17
CA ALA A 15 -13.42 14.69 -28.65
C ALA A 15 -14.64 14.07 -29.33
N GLY A 16 -15.64 13.59 -28.57
CA GLY A 16 -16.81 12.88 -29.04
C GLY A 16 -16.66 11.35 -29.04
N GLY A 17 -17.63 10.66 -29.60
CA GLY A 17 -17.75 9.20 -29.55
C GLY A 17 -18.51 8.76 -28.29
N ASN A 18 -18.45 7.47 -27.96
CA ASN A 18 -19.02 6.90 -26.74
C ASN A 18 -18.17 5.72 -26.31
N ILE A 19 -17.64 5.75 -25.11
CA ILE A 19 -16.75 4.70 -24.60
C ILE A 19 -17.40 3.31 -24.60
N HIS A 20 -18.72 3.23 -24.45
CA HIS A 20 -19.45 1.95 -24.46
C HIS A 20 -19.50 1.28 -25.84
N ASP A 21 -19.19 2.04 -26.91
CA ASP A 21 -19.06 1.48 -28.27
C ASP A 21 -17.64 0.95 -28.51
N GLU A 22 -16.69 1.33 -27.68
CA GLU A 22 -15.26 0.99 -27.82
C GLU A 22 -14.87 -0.24 -26.99
N ILE A 23 -15.37 -0.34 -25.75
CA ILE A 23 -14.95 -1.38 -24.79
C ILE A 23 -16.04 -1.67 -23.77
N SER A 24 -16.02 -2.88 -23.23
CA SER A 24 -16.79 -3.28 -22.06
C SER A 24 -15.89 -3.67 -20.90
N ILE A 25 -16.29 -3.34 -19.68
CA ILE A 25 -15.54 -3.67 -18.46
C ILE A 25 -16.46 -4.39 -17.48
N GLU A 26 -16.02 -5.54 -16.99
CA GLU A 26 -16.72 -6.36 -16.02
C GLU A 26 -15.83 -6.63 -14.80
N VAL A 27 -16.36 -6.44 -13.60
CA VAL A 27 -15.71 -6.85 -12.36
C VAL A 27 -16.48 -8.03 -11.78
N GLN A 28 -15.84 -9.20 -11.69
CA GLN A 28 -16.45 -10.43 -11.18
C GLN A 28 -16.25 -10.61 -9.68
N ASP A 29 -15.29 -9.92 -9.06
CA ASP A 29 -14.95 -10.01 -7.64
C ASP A 29 -14.80 -8.61 -7.02
N PHE A 30 -15.93 -8.06 -6.55
CA PHE A 30 -15.94 -6.74 -5.88
C PHE A 30 -15.27 -6.75 -4.51
N ASP A 31 -15.10 -7.91 -3.86
CA ASP A 31 -14.36 -8.03 -2.61
C ASP A 31 -12.87 -7.71 -2.82
N LEU A 32 -12.31 -8.14 -3.95
CA LEU A 32 -10.91 -7.90 -4.30
C LEU A 32 -10.69 -6.63 -5.14
N CYS A 33 -11.68 -6.21 -5.94
CA CYS A 33 -11.65 -4.99 -6.74
C CYS A 33 -12.93 -4.16 -6.52
N PRO A 34 -13.02 -3.36 -5.44
CA PRO A 34 -14.23 -2.59 -5.12
C PRO A 34 -14.59 -1.52 -6.15
N ARG A 35 -13.64 -1.05 -6.96
CA ARG A 35 -13.87 -0.05 -8.01
C ARG A 35 -12.87 -0.21 -9.13
N TYR A 36 -13.35 -0.11 -10.36
CA TYR A 36 -12.53 -0.09 -11.57
C TYR A 36 -13.05 0.98 -12.53
N ILE A 37 -12.19 1.92 -12.90
CA ILE A 37 -12.52 2.99 -13.84
C ILE A 37 -11.70 2.82 -15.10
N GLY A 38 -12.39 2.85 -16.27
CA GLY A 38 -11.77 2.84 -17.58
C GLY A 38 -12.12 4.08 -18.41
N ARG A 39 -11.13 4.62 -19.11
CA ARG A 39 -11.28 5.71 -20.09
C ARG A 39 -10.47 5.42 -21.34
N VAL A 40 -11.04 5.73 -22.50
CA VAL A 40 -10.41 5.49 -23.78
C VAL A 40 -9.86 6.80 -24.37
N VAL A 41 -8.65 6.73 -24.90
CA VAL A 41 -8.00 7.80 -25.67
C VAL A 41 -7.59 7.24 -27.02
N LYS A 42 -7.92 7.94 -28.09
CA LYS A 42 -7.67 7.55 -29.49
C LYS A 42 -6.68 8.49 -30.17
N ASN A 43 -6.24 8.08 -31.34
CA ASN A 43 -5.32 8.88 -32.17
C ASN A 43 -4.07 9.33 -31.42
N LEU A 44 -3.48 8.42 -30.65
CA LEU A 44 -2.32 8.72 -29.81
C LEU A 44 -1.11 9.18 -30.63
N ARG A 45 -0.43 10.14 -30.09
CA ARG A 45 0.87 10.65 -30.53
C ARG A 45 1.93 10.31 -29.50
N ILE A 46 2.47 9.10 -29.61
CA ILE A 46 3.50 8.62 -28.67
C ILE A 46 4.82 9.35 -28.96
N GLY A 47 5.41 9.90 -27.93
CA GLY A 47 6.64 10.66 -28.02
C GLY A 47 7.31 10.87 -26.66
N PRO A 48 8.42 11.61 -26.62
CA PRO A 48 9.09 11.95 -25.37
C PRO A 48 8.23 12.93 -24.56
N SER A 49 8.22 12.75 -23.25
CA SER A 49 7.59 13.70 -22.32
C SER A 49 8.30 15.05 -22.31
N PRO A 50 7.61 16.15 -21.95
CA PRO A 50 8.25 17.45 -21.78
C PRO A 50 9.27 17.41 -20.62
N GLU A 51 10.28 18.31 -20.68
CA GLU A 51 11.40 18.26 -19.74
C GLU A 51 10.98 18.45 -18.28
N TRP A 52 9.97 19.30 -18.00
CA TRP A 52 9.45 19.48 -16.66
C TRP A 52 8.93 18.17 -16.02
N MET A 53 8.22 17.34 -16.82
CA MET A 53 7.69 16.06 -16.36
C MET A 53 8.82 15.05 -16.13
N LYS A 54 9.78 14.98 -17.05
CA LYS A 54 10.98 14.14 -16.90
C LYS A 54 11.78 14.48 -15.66
N GLU A 55 11.92 15.77 -15.35
CA GLU A 55 12.65 16.24 -14.19
C GLU A 55 11.95 15.90 -12.89
N CYS A 56 10.61 16.05 -12.83
CA CYS A 56 9.80 15.61 -11.70
C CYS A 56 9.94 14.09 -11.46
N LEU A 57 9.80 13.28 -12.51
CA LEU A 57 9.94 11.83 -12.42
C LEU A 57 11.35 11.42 -11.97
N ARG A 58 12.38 12.02 -12.55
CA ARG A 58 13.80 11.77 -12.19
C ARG A 58 14.08 12.13 -10.73
N SER A 59 13.53 13.24 -10.25
CA SER A 59 13.66 13.68 -8.85
C SER A 59 12.99 12.73 -7.87
N ALA A 60 11.93 12.02 -8.31
CA ALA A 60 11.26 10.98 -7.56
C ALA A 60 11.87 9.57 -7.74
N GLY A 61 12.97 9.46 -8.51
CA GLY A 61 13.65 8.18 -8.77
C GLY A 61 13.01 7.32 -9.86
N VAL A 62 12.09 7.88 -10.65
CA VAL A 62 11.41 7.18 -11.76
C VAL A 62 12.03 7.56 -13.10
N ARG A 63 12.34 6.54 -13.91
CA ARG A 63 12.88 6.76 -15.25
C ARG A 63 11.74 7.09 -16.22
N SER A 64 11.90 8.19 -16.97
CA SER A 64 11.02 8.54 -18.09
C SER A 64 11.15 7.53 -19.24
N ILE A 65 10.01 7.18 -19.84
CA ILE A 65 9.91 6.20 -20.95
C ILE A 65 9.30 6.90 -22.19
N ASN A 66 8.00 7.22 -22.14
CA ASN A 66 7.27 7.97 -23.16
C ASN A 66 6.16 8.79 -22.48
N ASN A 67 5.54 9.71 -23.21
CA ASN A 67 4.53 10.62 -22.68
C ASN A 67 3.37 9.92 -21.97
N ILE A 68 2.88 8.77 -22.46
CA ILE A 68 1.75 8.06 -21.86
C ILE A 68 2.15 7.34 -20.56
N VAL A 69 3.23 6.58 -20.58
CA VAL A 69 3.75 5.89 -19.40
C VAL A 69 4.18 6.91 -18.33
N ASP A 70 4.74 8.02 -18.76
CA ASP A 70 5.16 9.08 -17.84
C ASP A 70 3.96 9.81 -17.22
N ILE A 71 2.85 10.00 -17.95
CA ILE A 71 1.58 10.49 -17.39
C ILE A 71 1.10 9.57 -16.27
N THR A 72 1.04 8.24 -16.50
CA THR A 72 0.59 7.31 -15.46
C THR A 72 1.49 7.33 -14.22
N ASN A 73 2.81 7.37 -14.42
CA ASN A 73 3.78 7.48 -13.33
C ASN A 73 3.70 8.83 -12.61
N PHE A 74 3.54 9.93 -13.35
CA PHE A 74 3.42 11.26 -12.78
C PHE A 74 2.17 11.37 -11.90
N VAL A 75 1.01 10.93 -12.41
CA VAL A 75 -0.25 10.93 -11.65
C VAL A 75 -0.15 10.02 -10.42
N MET A 76 0.47 8.85 -10.54
CA MET A 76 0.72 7.97 -9.39
C MET A 76 1.56 8.67 -8.31
N LEU A 77 2.58 9.42 -8.67
CA LEU A 77 3.41 10.16 -7.71
C LEU A 77 2.68 11.37 -7.12
N GLU A 78 1.88 12.08 -7.93
CA GLU A 78 1.12 13.27 -7.52
C GLU A 78 -0.04 12.91 -6.60
N THR A 79 -0.77 11.83 -6.89
CA THR A 79 -2.04 11.47 -6.21
C THR A 79 -1.97 10.26 -5.30
N GLY A 80 -0.91 9.46 -5.43
CA GLY A 80 -0.81 8.16 -4.74
C GLY A 80 -1.58 7.02 -5.41
N GLN A 81 -2.31 7.29 -6.51
CA GLN A 81 -3.11 6.29 -7.24
C GLN A 81 -2.32 5.71 -8.42
N PRO A 82 -1.93 4.42 -8.36
CA PRO A 82 -1.34 3.77 -9.52
C PRO A 82 -2.35 3.64 -10.65
N MET A 83 -1.87 3.85 -11.86
CA MET A 83 -2.65 3.73 -13.09
C MET A 83 -1.97 2.79 -14.08
N HIS A 84 -2.74 2.21 -14.98
CA HIS A 84 -2.23 1.46 -16.10
C HIS A 84 -2.81 1.97 -17.43
N ALA A 85 -2.08 1.73 -18.52
CA ALA A 85 -2.51 2.04 -19.87
C ALA A 85 -2.34 0.79 -20.73
N TYR A 86 -3.44 0.31 -21.29
CA TYR A 86 -3.45 -0.83 -22.22
C TYR A 86 -3.49 -0.33 -23.66
N ASP A 87 -2.64 -0.88 -24.52
CA ASP A 87 -2.83 -0.76 -25.95
C ASP A 87 -4.07 -1.55 -26.38
N MET A 88 -5.06 -0.89 -26.93
CA MET A 88 -6.34 -1.52 -27.28
C MET A 88 -6.20 -2.60 -28.36
N ARG A 89 -5.11 -2.63 -29.13
CA ARG A 89 -4.82 -3.72 -30.07
C ARG A 89 -4.68 -5.08 -29.39
N TYR A 90 -4.21 -5.07 -28.14
CA TYR A 90 -3.97 -6.27 -27.36
C TYR A 90 -5.12 -6.60 -26.39
N VAL A 91 -6.18 -5.79 -26.34
CA VAL A 91 -7.40 -6.08 -25.57
C VAL A 91 -8.37 -6.87 -26.43
N ARG A 92 -8.23 -8.19 -26.45
CA ARG A 92 -9.02 -9.08 -27.28
C ARG A 92 -10.50 -9.03 -26.91
N GLY A 93 -11.34 -9.02 -27.96
CA GLY A 93 -12.78 -8.92 -27.80
C GLY A 93 -13.28 -7.56 -27.27
N SER A 94 -12.42 -6.52 -27.25
CA SER A 94 -12.74 -5.20 -26.69
C SER A 94 -13.42 -5.33 -25.31
N ARG A 95 -12.85 -6.18 -24.45
CA ARG A 95 -13.43 -6.48 -23.14
C ARG A 95 -12.35 -6.64 -22.07
N ILE A 96 -12.57 -6.00 -20.94
CA ILE A 96 -11.79 -6.21 -19.71
C ILE A 96 -12.63 -6.97 -18.71
N ILE A 97 -12.03 -7.99 -18.08
CA ILE A 97 -12.65 -8.81 -17.05
C ILE A 97 -11.71 -8.84 -15.86
N VAL A 98 -12.14 -8.22 -14.75
CA VAL A 98 -11.42 -8.30 -13.48
C VAL A 98 -11.93 -9.51 -12.71
N ARG A 99 -11.10 -10.54 -12.59
CA ARG A 99 -11.46 -11.85 -12.02
C ARG A 99 -10.33 -12.46 -11.20
N ARG A 100 -10.65 -13.48 -10.43
CA ARG A 100 -9.60 -14.34 -9.87
C ARG A 100 -8.90 -15.10 -10.99
N ALA A 101 -7.61 -15.36 -10.83
CA ALA A 101 -6.89 -16.25 -11.72
C ALA A 101 -7.45 -17.69 -11.62
N HIS A 102 -7.33 -18.45 -12.69
CA HIS A 102 -7.57 -19.88 -12.62
C HIS A 102 -6.38 -20.58 -11.97
N GLU A 103 -6.62 -21.67 -11.24
CA GLU A 103 -5.54 -22.43 -10.63
C GLU A 103 -4.58 -22.98 -11.68
N GLY A 104 -3.30 -22.64 -11.55
CA GLY A 104 -2.27 -23.04 -12.52
C GLY A 104 -2.22 -22.17 -13.79
N GLU A 105 -2.94 -21.06 -13.86
CA GLU A 105 -2.97 -20.17 -15.03
C GLU A 105 -1.59 -19.57 -15.28
N PRO A 106 -1.00 -19.75 -16.49
CA PRO A 106 0.30 -19.19 -16.82
C PRO A 106 0.17 -17.70 -17.17
N MET A 107 1.17 -16.92 -16.75
CA MET A 107 1.27 -15.51 -17.11
C MET A 107 2.73 -15.10 -17.25
N LYS A 108 3.05 -14.34 -18.31
CA LYS A 108 4.36 -13.73 -18.50
C LYS A 108 4.28 -12.24 -18.24
N THR A 109 5.04 -11.78 -17.24
CA THR A 109 5.03 -10.38 -16.82
C THR A 109 6.03 -9.52 -17.60
N LEU A 110 5.90 -8.18 -17.50
CA LEU A 110 6.74 -7.17 -18.19
C LEU A 110 8.25 -7.35 -17.95
N ASP A 111 8.66 -7.95 -16.82
CA ASP A 111 10.06 -8.27 -16.54
C ASP A 111 10.55 -9.55 -17.26
N GLY A 112 9.71 -10.14 -18.12
CA GLY A 112 10.00 -11.32 -18.93
C GLY A 112 9.91 -12.65 -18.20
N LYS A 113 9.52 -12.66 -16.92
CA LYS A 113 9.39 -13.88 -16.13
C LYS A 113 8.05 -14.56 -16.34
N GLU A 114 8.06 -15.88 -16.32
CA GLU A 114 6.85 -16.69 -16.34
C GLU A 114 6.44 -17.07 -14.91
N HIS A 115 5.15 -16.87 -14.63
CA HIS A 115 4.55 -17.19 -13.36
C HIS A 115 3.39 -18.15 -13.53
N THR A 116 3.20 -19.03 -12.55
CA THR A 116 2.03 -19.89 -12.42
C THR A 116 1.15 -19.29 -11.34
N LEU A 117 -0.05 -18.84 -11.72
CA LEU A 117 -0.97 -18.14 -10.82
C LEU A 117 -1.80 -19.14 -10.00
N THR A 118 -2.27 -18.69 -8.85
CA THR A 118 -3.20 -19.42 -8.00
C THR A 118 -4.55 -18.71 -7.95
N SER A 119 -5.60 -19.42 -7.62
CA SER A 119 -6.97 -18.89 -7.54
C SER A 119 -7.18 -17.79 -6.48
N ASP A 120 -6.19 -17.56 -5.60
CA ASP A 120 -6.18 -16.44 -4.66
C ASP A 120 -5.76 -15.11 -5.29
N MET A 121 -5.12 -15.14 -6.46
CA MET A 121 -4.60 -13.97 -7.14
C MET A 121 -5.67 -13.32 -8.01
N LEU A 122 -5.67 -12.00 -8.05
CA LEU A 122 -6.54 -11.22 -8.91
C LEU A 122 -5.83 -10.87 -10.21
N VAL A 123 -6.50 -11.05 -11.33
CA VAL A 123 -6.02 -10.68 -12.66
C VAL A 123 -7.00 -9.75 -13.35
N ILE A 124 -6.47 -8.92 -14.24
CA ILE A 124 -7.21 -8.19 -15.23
C ILE A 124 -6.98 -8.92 -16.53
N ALA A 125 -8.03 -9.48 -17.12
CA ALA A 125 -7.98 -10.29 -18.30
C ALA A 125 -8.74 -9.61 -19.44
N ASP A 126 -8.38 -9.96 -20.66
CA ASP A 126 -9.21 -9.72 -21.83
C ASP A 126 -10.20 -10.90 -22.04
N ALA A 127 -10.75 -11.06 -23.23
CA ALA A 127 -11.67 -12.16 -23.54
C ALA A 127 -10.98 -13.55 -23.57
N GLU A 128 -9.65 -13.62 -23.63
CA GLU A 128 -8.90 -14.86 -23.86
C GLU A 128 -7.87 -15.17 -22.76
N GLU A 129 -7.11 -14.17 -22.28
CA GLU A 129 -6.00 -14.39 -21.39
C GLU A 129 -5.79 -13.25 -20.35
N PRO A 130 -5.04 -13.47 -19.26
CA PRO A 130 -4.72 -12.41 -18.29
C PRO A 130 -3.73 -11.41 -18.92
N SER A 131 -4.13 -10.14 -18.93
CA SER A 131 -3.34 -9.00 -19.44
C SER A 131 -2.58 -8.27 -18.33
N CYS A 132 -2.96 -8.45 -17.07
CA CYS A 132 -2.28 -7.81 -15.92
C CYS A 132 -2.52 -8.60 -14.63
N LEU A 133 -1.46 -8.73 -13.84
CA LEU A 133 -1.58 -9.14 -12.44
C LEU A 133 -2.02 -7.91 -11.64
N ALA A 134 -3.29 -7.89 -11.26
CA ALA A 134 -3.97 -6.70 -10.73
C ALA A 134 -3.17 -6.00 -9.62
N GLY A 135 -2.88 -4.72 -9.83
CA GLY A 135 -2.14 -3.89 -8.88
C GLY A 135 -0.67 -4.25 -8.65
N VAL A 136 -0.12 -5.22 -9.37
CA VAL A 136 1.28 -5.66 -9.22
C VAL A 136 2.07 -5.36 -10.49
N MET A 137 1.75 -6.01 -11.63
CA MET A 137 2.51 -5.82 -12.87
C MET A 137 1.70 -6.26 -14.10
N GLY A 138 1.81 -5.49 -15.19
CA GLY A 138 1.24 -5.83 -16.48
C GLY A 138 1.89 -7.06 -17.12
N SER A 139 1.21 -7.68 -18.10
CA SER A 139 1.80 -8.71 -18.94
C SER A 139 2.67 -8.08 -20.03
N LEU A 140 3.56 -8.90 -20.59
CA LEU A 140 4.45 -8.50 -21.70
C LEU A 140 3.70 -8.00 -22.94
N HIS A 141 2.44 -8.39 -23.11
CA HIS A 141 1.60 -8.04 -24.27
C HIS A 141 0.62 -6.90 -24.01
N SER A 142 0.77 -6.14 -22.90
CA SER A 142 -0.12 -5.00 -22.60
C SER A 142 0.59 -3.64 -22.69
N GLU A 143 1.84 -3.60 -23.15
CA GLU A 143 2.64 -2.37 -23.19
C GLU A 143 2.17 -1.36 -24.25
N ILE A 144 2.41 -0.09 -23.93
CA ILE A 144 2.30 1.01 -24.91
C ILE A 144 3.55 1.04 -25.77
N GLU A 145 3.38 0.77 -27.05
CA GLU A 145 4.42 0.76 -28.08
C GLU A 145 4.49 2.10 -28.85
N PRO A 146 5.58 2.38 -29.56
CA PRO A 146 5.72 3.65 -30.29
C PRO A 146 4.65 3.88 -31.36
N ASP A 147 4.00 2.84 -31.84
CA ASP A 147 2.94 2.88 -32.86
C ASP A 147 1.53 2.64 -32.30
N THR A 148 1.38 2.60 -30.97
CA THR A 148 0.07 2.54 -30.31
C THR A 148 -0.80 3.71 -30.75
N ARG A 149 -2.04 3.43 -31.15
CA ARG A 149 -3.00 4.42 -31.65
C ARG A 149 -4.12 4.71 -30.67
N ASP A 150 -4.60 3.68 -30.00
CA ASP A 150 -5.72 3.76 -29.09
C ASP A 150 -5.35 3.06 -27.79
N LEU A 151 -5.68 3.68 -26.66
CA LEU A 151 -5.43 3.12 -25.35
C LEU A 151 -6.68 3.11 -24.47
N LEU A 152 -6.67 2.20 -23.52
CA LEU A 152 -7.53 2.21 -22.34
C LEU A 152 -6.69 2.59 -21.13
N PHE A 153 -7.03 3.70 -20.45
CA PHE A 153 -6.53 3.99 -19.12
C PHE A 153 -7.35 3.24 -18.07
N GLU A 154 -6.65 2.75 -17.06
CA GLU A 154 -7.17 2.11 -15.85
C GLU A 154 -6.82 2.92 -14.61
N ALA A 155 -7.80 3.15 -13.73
CA ALA A 155 -7.60 3.52 -12.34
C ALA A 155 -8.52 2.67 -11.48
N ALA A 156 -7.97 1.87 -10.57
CA ALA A 156 -8.73 0.91 -9.80
C ALA A 156 -8.38 0.93 -8.31
N LYS A 157 -9.29 0.43 -7.49
CA LYS A 157 -9.05 0.12 -6.09
C LYS A 157 -8.96 -1.38 -5.94
N PHE A 158 -7.85 -1.87 -5.39
CA PHE A 158 -7.65 -3.28 -5.06
C PHE A 158 -7.53 -3.48 -3.56
N ARG A 159 -7.93 -4.66 -3.09
CA ARG A 159 -7.85 -5.06 -1.70
C ARG A 159 -6.39 -5.26 -1.28
N ARG A 160 -5.93 -4.45 -0.32
CA ARG A 160 -4.52 -4.34 0.09
C ARG A 160 -3.87 -5.66 0.53
N ASP A 161 -4.59 -6.48 1.28
CA ASP A 161 -4.07 -7.77 1.76
C ASP A 161 -3.89 -8.80 0.65
N ASN A 162 -4.76 -8.76 -0.39
CA ASN A 162 -4.62 -9.59 -1.57
C ASN A 162 -3.38 -9.19 -2.37
N ILE A 163 -3.20 -7.89 -2.68
CA ILE A 163 -2.03 -7.40 -3.40
C ILE A 163 -0.74 -7.75 -2.64
N ARG A 164 -0.72 -7.54 -1.32
CA ARG A 164 0.44 -7.89 -0.48
C ARG A 164 0.79 -9.38 -0.56
N ARG A 165 -0.22 -10.26 -0.44
CA ARG A 165 0.00 -11.72 -0.54
C ARG A 165 0.51 -12.11 -1.91
N THR A 166 -0.13 -11.62 -2.97
CA THR A 166 0.25 -11.89 -4.36
C THR A 166 1.68 -11.44 -4.63
N ALA A 167 2.00 -10.17 -4.34
CA ALA A 167 3.34 -9.62 -4.56
C ALA A 167 4.42 -10.40 -3.79
N ARG A 168 4.12 -10.78 -2.54
CA ARG A 168 5.05 -11.55 -1.71
C ARG A 168 5.26 -12.98 -2.20
N SER A 169 4.18 -13.68 -2.59
CA SER A 169 4.27 -15.07 -3.07
C SER A 169 5.06 -15.19 -4.37
N LEU A 170 4.99 -14.18 -5.24
CA LEU A 170 5.72 -14.12 -6.49
C LEU A 170 7.11 -13.44 -6.36
N GLY A 171 7.47 -12.96 -5.17
CA GLY A 171 8.73 -12.24 -4.93
C GLY A 171 8.82 -10.91 -5.70
N MET A 172 7.68 -10.29 -6.02
CA MET A 172 7.57 -9.07 -6.82
C MET A 172 7.28 -7.86 -5.92
N ARG A 173 8.05 -6.79 -6.08
CA ARG A 173 7.79 -5.51 -5.45
C ARG A 173 7.90 -4.40 -6.49
N THR A 174 6.79 -3.74 -6.77
CA THR A 174 6.71 -2.63 -7.72
C THR A 174 6.24 -1.36 -7.04
N GLU A 175 6.36 -0.21 -7.70
CA GLU A 175 5.80 1.07 -7.25
C GLU A 175 4.28 1.00 -7.07
N SER A 176 3.61 0.23 -7.94
CA SER A 176 2.18 -0.03 -7.87
C SER A 176 1.82 -0.89 -6.65
N SER A 177 2.43 -2.08 -6.51
CA SER A 177 2.14 -2.99 -5.40
C SER A 177 2.44 -2.38 -4.04
N ALA A 178 3.50 -1.57 -3.93
CA ALA A 178 3.88 -0.88 -2.70
C ALA A 178 2.83 0.17 -2.24
N ARG A 179 2.05 0.73 -3.17
CA ARG A 179 0.94 1.65 -2.85
C ARG A 179 -0.33 0.88 -2.54
N PHE A 180 -0.72 -0.06 -3.37
CA PHE A 180 -1.93 -0.86 -3.16
C PHE A 180 -1.89 -1.67 -1.88
N GLU A 181 -0.74 -2.26 -1.50
CA GLU A 181 -0.61 -3.03 -0.25
C GLU A 181 -0.79 -2.17 1.01
N LYS A 182 -0.55 -0.86 0.91
CA LYS A 182 -0.78 0.10 1.99
C LYS A 182 -2.19 0.68 1.99
N GLY A 183 -2.89 0.55 0.87
CA GLY A 183 -4.20 1.14 0.62
C GLY A 183 -4.14 2.39 -0.25
N THR A 184 -5.03 2.47 -1.22
CA THR A 184 -5.28 3.65 -2.04
C THR A 184 -6.68 4.17 -1.76
N ASP A 185 -6.96 5.42 -2.11
CA ASP A 185 -8.29 6.00 -1.93
C ASP A 185 -9.25 5.54 -3.03
N ILE A 186 -10.38 4.93 -2.65
CA ILE A 186 -11.40 4.49 -3.61
C ILE A 186 -12.03 5.67 -4.37
N TYR A 187 -12.14 6.84 -3.73
CA TYR A 187 -12.63 8.06 -4.37
C TYR A 187 -11.56 8.72 -5.24
N GLY A 188 -10.29 8.57 -4.87
CA GLY A 188 -9.15 9.09 -5.60
C GLY A 188 -8.97 8.52 -7.00
N CYS A 189 -9.55 7.32 -7.30
CA CYS A 189 -9.50 6.73 -8.63
C CYS A 189 -10.05 7.66 -9.73
N ALA A 190 -11.18 8.33 -9.48
CA ALA A 190 -11.79 9.26 -10.44
C ALA A 190 -10.92 10.51 -10.64
N TYR A 191 -10.45 11.10 -9.54
CA TYR A 191 -9.57 12.27 -9.60
C TYR A 191 -8.27 11.99 -10.37
N ALA A 192 -7.64 10.84 -10.10
CA ALA A 192 -6.42 10.44 -10.80
C ALA A 192 -6.67 10.21 -12.30
N MET A 193 -7.80 9.60 -12.64
CA MET A 193 -8.21 9.40 -14.03
C MET A 193 -8.40 10.74 -14.74
N ASP A 194 -9.14 11.67 -14.14
CA ASP A 194 -9.37 12.98 -14.72
C ASP A 194 -8.06 13.78 -14.86
N ARG A 195 -7.15 13.65 -13.88
CA ARG A 195 -5.82 14.28 -13.97
C ARG A 195 -4.97 13.71 -15.11
N ALA A 196 -5.01 12.41 -15.33
CA ALA A 196 -4.31 11.79 -16.47
C ALA A 196 -4.87 12.30 -17.80
N LEU A 197 -6.17 12.41 -17.94
CA LEU A 197 -6.81 12.92 -19.16
C LEU A 197 -6.52 14.41 -19.38
N GLN A 198 -6.49 15.22 -18.33
CA GLN A 198 -6.03 16.60 -18.41
C GLN A 198 -4.60 16.68 -18.97
N LEU A 199 -3.69 15.82 -18.48
CA LEU A 199 -2.32 15.77 -18.99
C LEU A 199 -2.25 15.31 -20.45
N VAL A 200 -3.10 14.36 -20.86
CA VAL A 200 -3.23 13.99 -22.29
C VAL A 200 -3.59 15.20 -23.15
N GLN A 201 -4.53 16.00 -22.68
CA GLN A 201 -4.96 17.24 -23.35
C GLN A 201 -3.86 18.30 -23.35
N GLU A 202 -3.23 18.56 -22.19
CA GLU A 202 -2.15 19.56 -22.07
C GLU A 202 -0.94 19.23 -22.94
N LEU A 203 -0.64 17.95 -23.10
CA LEU A 203 0.47 17.47 -23.94
C LEU A 203 0.07 17.25 -25.39
N ASP A 204 -1.19 17.48 -25.75
CA ASP A 204 -1.74 17.24 -27.10
C ASP A 204 -1.36 15.85 -27.64
N CYS A 205 -1.47 14.81 -26.81
CA CYS A 205 -0.98 13.49 -27.17
C CYS A 205 -2.08 12.45 -27.48
N GLY A 206 -3.35 12.85 -27.57
CA GLY A 206 -4.46 11.99 -27.96
C GLY A 206 -5.82 12.65 -27.87
N ASP A 207 -6.84 11.99 -28.40
CA ASP A 207 -8.23 12.43 -28.44
C ASP A 207 -9.04 11.64 -27.40
N ILE A 208 -9.61 12.33 -26.41
CA ILE A 208 -10.35 11.71 -25.29
C ILE A 208 -11.76 11.34 -25.74
N VAL A 209 -12.11 10.05 -25.69
CA VAL A 209 -13.46 9.58 -26.01
C VAL A 209 -14.44 9.94 -24.91
N ASP A 210 -15.68 10.34 -25.30
CA ASP A 210 -16.75 10.69 -24.37
C ASP A 210 -17.19 9.51 -23.49
N GLY A 211 -17.58 9.83 -22.27
CA GLY A 211 -18.08 8.87 -21.29
C GLY A 211 -16.99 8.26 -20.41
N VAL A 212 -17.41 7.56 -19.39
CA VAL A 212 -16.59 6.84 -18.43
C VAL A 212 -17.25 5.50 -18.13
N ILE A 213 -16.45 4.45 -18.01
CA ILE A 213 -16.92 3.19 -17.45
C ILE A 213 -16.38 3.13 -16.01
N ASP A 214 -17.29 3.28 -15.04
CA ASP A 214 -16.98 3.24 -13.60
C ASP A 214 -17.77 2.08 -12.98
N VAL A 215 -17.10 0.96 -12.80
CA VAL A 215 -17.70 -0.27 -12.27
C VAL A 215 -17.38 -0.38 -10.78
N ASN A 216 -18.43 -0.36 -9.96
CA ASN A 216 -18.32 -0.51 -8.50
C ASN A 216 -19.62 -1.11 -7.94
N ASP A 217 -19.54 -1.68 -6.74
CA ASP A 217 -20.70 -2.22 -6.00
C ASP A 217 -21.19 -1.25 -4.91
N GLY A 218 -21.15 0.03 -5.22
CA GLY A 218 -21.45 1.12 -4.30
C GLY A 218 -20.23 1.66 -3.58
N LEU A 219 -20.11 2.98 -3.57
CA LEU A 219 -19.01 3.63 -2.84
C LEU A 219 -19.36 3.69 -1.35
N PRO A 220 -18.41 3.35 -0.44
CA PRO A 220 -18.66 3.39 0.98
C PRO A 220 -18.97 4.83 1.45
N ALA A 221 -19.88 4.99 2.40
CA ALA A 221 -20.10 6.30 3.03
C ALA A 221 -18.80 6.81 3.68
N LEU A 222 -18.57 8.12 3.63
CA LEU A 222 -17.47 8.73 4.37
C LEU A 222 -17.68 8.51 5.87
N ARG A 223 -16.58 8.26 6.57
CA ARG A 223 -16.62 8.01 8.01
C ARG A 223 -16.75 9.32 8.77
N THR A 224 -17.64 9.35 9.77
CA THR A 224 -17.72 10.40 10.77
C THR A 224 -17.43 9.80 12.14
N ILE A 225 -16.61 10.44 12.94
CA ILE A 225 -16.27 10.02 14.30
C ILE A 225 -16.87 11.01 15.28
N ASP A 226 -17.85 10.55 16.05
CA ASP A 226 -18.45 11.32 17.15
C ASP A 226 -17.76 10.97 18.47
N THR A 227 -17.24 11.99 19.16
CA THR A 227 -16.53 11.83 20.42
C THR A 227 -16.57 13.14 21.22
N THR A 228 -15.77 13.25 22.28
CA THR A 228 -15.60 14.48 23.03
C THR A 228 -14.14 14.91 23.10
N VAL A 229 -13.90 16.21 23.23
CA VAL A 229 -12.56 16.74 23.49
C VAL A 229 -11.98 16.11 24.77
N SER A 230 -12.82 15.97 25.81
CA SER A 230 -12.42 15.32 27.07
C SER A 230 -11.92 13.89 26.87
N ASP A 231 -12.55 13.10 25.99
CA ASP A 231 -12.11 11.72 25.70
C ASP A 231 -10.75 11.69 24.99
N ILE A 232 -10.53 12.62 24.07
CA ILE A 232 -9.21 12.76 23.39
C ILE A 232 -8.14 13.15 24.42
N LEU A 233 -8.41 14.15 25.26
CA LEU A 233 -7.46 14.62 26.28
C LEU A 233 -7.17 13.55 27.34
N ALA A 234 -8.17 12.73 27.68
CA ALA A 234 -7.99 11.62 28.63
C ALA A 234 -6.99 10.54 28.07
N LEU A 235 -7.01 10.31 26.76
CA LEU A 235 -6.05 9.43 26.11
C LEU A 235 -4.64 10.05 26.08
N LEU A 236 -4.55 11.35 25.83
CA LEU A 236 -3.27 12.04 25.74
C LEU A 236 -2.59 12.26 27.12
N GLY A 237 -3.38 12.40 28.17
CA GLY A 237 -2.87 12.74 29.51
C GLY A 237 -2.24 14.14 29.60
N VAL A 238 -2.49 15.00 28.60
CA VAL A 238 -1.95 16.36 28.50
C VAL A 238 -3.10 17.33 28.26
N PRO A 239 -3.18 18.48 28.96
CA PRO A 239 -4.19 19.50 28.70
C PRO A 239 -3.86 20.23 27.40
N VAL A 240 -4.74 20.12 26.41
CA VAL A 240 -4.67 20.89 25.16
C VAL A 240 -5.94 21.73 25.08
N PRO A 241 -5.87 23.04 24.79
CA PRO A 241 -7.07 23.88 24.63
C PRO A 241 -7.99 23.35 23.52
N THR A 242 -9.30 23.41 23.75
CA THR A 242 -10.31 22.91 22.77
C THR A 242 -10.12 23.53 21.39
N GLU A 243 -9.88 24.84 21.32
CA GLU A 243 -9.66 25.53 20.04
C GLU A 243 -8.42 25.02 19.31
N THR A 244 -7.39 24.62 20.07
CA THR A 244 -6.17 24.03 19.51
C THR A 244 -6.45 22.64 18.94
N VAL A 245 -7.23 21.80 19.65
CA VAL A 245 -7.65 20.47 19.15
C VAL A 245 -8.41 20.63 17.83
N VAL A 246 -9.43 21.49 17.79
CA VAL A 246 -10.24 21.75 16.59
C VAL A 246 -9.38 22.30 15.44
N SER A 247 -8.49 23.25 15.74
CA SER A 247 -7.59 23.84 14.75
C SER A 247 -6.64 22.80 14.14
N ILE A 248 -6.08 21.92 14.97
CA ILE A 248 -5.19 20.84 14.51
C ILE A 248 -5.95 19.89 13.58
N LEU A 249 -7.10 19.38 14.02
CA LEU A 249 -7.90 18.45 13.21
C LEU A 249 -8.27 19.06 11.86
N ASN A 250 -8.76 20.31 11.85
CA ASN A 250 -9.10 21.00 10.61
C ASN A 250 -7.88 21.24 9.70
N SER A 251 -6.70 21.52 10.27
CA SER A 251 -5.47 21.68 9.48
C SER A 251 -5.03 20.41 8.75
N LEU A 252 -5.50 19.25 9.22
CA LEU A 252 -5.26 17.92 8.64
C LEU A 252 -6.41 17.47 7.71
N ASN A 253 -7.32 18.37 7.35
CA ASN A 253 -8.56 18.07 6.60
C ASN A 253 -9.53 17.10 7.33
N LEU A 254 -9.33 16.89 8.63
CA LEU A 254 -10.29 16.21 9.49
C LEU A 254 -11.33 17.24 9.93
N ARG A 255 -12.37 17.42 9.11
CA ARG A 255 -13.36 18.50 9.33
C ARG A 255 -14.07 18.31 10.67
N CYS A 256 -13.71 19.12 11.65
CA CYS A 256 -14.20 19.05 13.01
C CYS A 256 -15.31 20.07 13.26
N THR A 257 -16.50 19.60 13.67
CA THR A 257 -17.62 20.43 14.12
C THR A 257 -17.73 20.31 15.63
N LEU A 258 -17.70 21.48 16.33
CA LEU A 258 -17.82 21.54 17.78
C LEU A 258 -19.31 21.72 18.17
N GLY A 259 -19.75 20.93 19.13
CA GLY A 259 -21.08 20.99 19.68
C GLY A 259 -21.29 22.25 20.57
N PRO A 260 -22.56 22.59 20.90
CA PRO A 260 -22.90 23.76 21.67
C PRO A 260 -22.41 23.75 23.13
N ASP A 261 -22.08 22.58 23.64
CA ASP A 261 -21.51 22.38 24.98
C ASP A 261 -20.00 22.67 25.06
N GLY A 262 -19.35 22.93 23.91
CA GLY A 262 -17.92 23.18 23.82
C GLY A 262 -17.05 21.95 24.06
N ASN A 263 -17.62 20.74 24.12
CA ASN A 263 -16.93 19.49 24.40
C ASN A 263 -17.22 18.38 23.40
N ALA A 264 -18.48 18.22 22.98
CA ALA A 264 -18.83 17.24 21.93
C ALA A 264 -18.23 17.67 20.59
N ILE A 265 -17.64 16.72 19.85
CA ILE A 265 -17.12 16.96 18.51
C ILE A 265 -17.57 15.86 17.55
N SER A 266 -17.86 16.27 16.32
CA SER A 266 -18.11 15.40 15.18
C SER A 266 -17.03 15.66 14.14
N VAL A 267 -16.32 14.63 13.73
CA VAL A 267 -15.15 14.74 12.84
C VAL A 267 -15.38 13.93 11.59
N ASP A 268 -15.50 14.62 10.44
CA ASP A 268 -15.58 13.97 9.13
C ASP A 268 -14.18 13.59 8.66
N VAL A 269 -14.00 12.30 8.39
CA VAL A 269 -12.73 11.72 7.96
C VAL A 269 -12.70 11.66 6.43
N PRO A 270 -11.72 12.29 5.76
CA PRO A 270 -11.62 12.21 4.31
C PRO A 270 -11.27 10.77 3.86
N SER A 271 -11.73 10.39 2.67
CA SER A 271 -11.65 9.03 2.14
C SER A 271 -10.24 8.46 2.05
N TYR A 272 -9.23 9.33 1.88
CA TYR A 272 -7.82 8.92 1.82
C TYR A 272 -7.18 8.64 3.18
N ARG A 273 -7.86 8.94 4.31
CA ARG A 273 -7.43 8.66 5.66
C ARG A 273 -8.14 7.42 6.20
N ASP A 274 -7.87 6.26 5.58
CA ASP A 274 -8.43 4.98 6.00
C ASP A 274 -7.83 4.46 7.34
N ASP A 275 -6.77 5.09 7.79
CA ASP A 275 -6.09 4.88 9.08
C ASP A 275 -6.82 5.50 10.28
N VAL A 276 -7.65 6.54 10.05
CA VAL A 276 -8.38 7.23 11.12
C VAL A 276 -9.74 6.58 11.33
N GLU A 277 -9.84 5.70 12.31
CA GLU A 277 -11.04 4.88 12.55
C GLU A 277 -11.75 5.20 13.88
N SER A 278 -11.03 5.76 14.83
CA SER A 278 -11.51 5.92 16.21
C SER A 278 -11.01 7.21 16.86
N ARG A 279 -11.54 7.49 18.06
CA ARG A 279 -11.06 8.61 18.88
C ARG A 279 -9.56 8.50 19.25
N ALA A 280 -9.03 7.29 19.29
CA ALA A 280 -7.60 7.10 19.59
C ALA A 280 -6.73 7.64 18.45
N ASP A 281 -7.15 7.44 17.20
CA ASP A 281 -6.45 7.94 16.03
C ASP A 281 -6.56 9.48 15.96
N LEU A 282 -7.71 10.05 16.35
CA LEU A 282 -7.84 11.51 16.49
C LEU A 282 -6.91 12.06 17.58
N ALA A 283 -6.78 11.35 18.70
CA ALA A 283 -5.83 11.73 19.75
C ALA A 283 -4.38 11.68 19.26
N GLU A 284 -4.00 10.65 18.50
CA GLU A 284 -2.69 10.55 17.86
C GLU A 284 -2.42 11.75 16.96
N GLU A 285 -3.36 12.10 16.09
CA GLU A 285 -3.23 13.24 15.17
C GLU A 285 -3.07 14.57 15.93
N VAL A 286 -3.85 14.78 16.99
CA VAL A 286 -3.71 15.96 17.84
C VAL A 286 -2.33 16.03 18.47
N MET A 287 -1.86 14.90 19.08
CA MET A 287 -0.58 14.90 19.78
C MET A 287 0.61 15.04 18.84
N ARG A 288 0.54 14.42 17.67
CA ARG A 288 1.58 14.47 16.64
C ARG A 288 1.87 15.91 16.16
N ILE A 289 0.82 16.73 16.06
CA ILE A 289 0.94 18.14 15.65
C ILE A 289 1.20 19.06 16.84
N TYR A 290 0.57 18.79 18.01
CA TYR A 290 0.78 19.59 19.22
C TYR A 290 2.21 19.50 19.73
N GLY A 291 2.82 18.32 19.66
CA GLY A 291 4.23 18.05 20.02
C GLY A 291 4.36 17.17 21.24
N TYR A 292 5.15 16.09 21.09
CA TYR A 292 5.43 15.12 22.16
C TYR A 292 6.27 15.70 23.31
N GLU A 293 6.94 16.82 23.09
CA GLU A 293 7.68 17.58 24.11
C GLU A 293 6.80 18.12 25.23
N HIS A 294 5.49 18.22 25.00
CA HIS A 294 4.51 18.66 26.00
C HIS A 294 4.12 17.52 26.96
N ILE A 295 4.52 16.28 26.69
CA ILE A 295 4.26 15.13 27.57
C ILE A 295 5.27 15.14 28.71
N VAL A 296 4.81 15.47 29.90
CA VAL A 296 5.64 15.41 31.11
C VAL A 296 5.75 13.96 31.57
N SER A 297 6.97 13.43 31.60
CA SER A 297 7.22 12.09 32.11
C SER A 297 6.89 12.01 33.62
N THR A 298 5.98 11.12 33.98
CA THR A 298 5.60 10.85 35.33
C THR A 298 6.16 9.48 35.78
N PRO A 299 6.94 9.40 36.86
CA PRO A 299 7.41 8.11 37.35
C PRO A 299 6.24 7.27 37.86
N MET A 300 6.31 5.98 37.62
CA MET A 300 5.34 5.05 38.20
C MET A 300 5.46 5.05 39.72
N THR A 301 4.32 5.17 40.40
CA THR A 301 4.23 5.07 41.87
C THR A 301 3.52 3.76 42.21
N GLY A 302 4.05 3.05 43.20
CA GLY A 302 3.47 1.79 43.65
C GLY A 302 4.16 1.28 44.92
N ALA A 303 3.54 0.31 45.56
CA ALA A 303 4.16 -0.37 46.71
C ALA A 303 5.39 -1.15 46.23
N ILE A 304 6.53 -0.90 46.87
CA ILE A 304 7.75 -1.68 46.64
C ILE A 304 7.57 -3.02 47.32
N THR A 305 7.49 -4.10 46.54
CA THR A 305 7.49 -5.45 47.06
C THR A 305 8.90 -6.06 46.96
N ARG A 306 9.28 -6.84 47.94
CA ARG A 306 10.57 -7.54 47.90
C ARG A 306 10.50 -8.64 46.83
N GLY A 307 11.22 -8.45 45.75
CA GLY A 307 11.37 -9.48 44.73
C GLY A 307 12.06 -10.73 45.22
N SER A 308 11.70 -11.88 44.73
CA SER A 308 12.41 -13.13 45.01
C SER A 308 12.69 -13.87 43.70
N LYS A 309 13.87 -14.47 43.60
CA LYS A 309 14.20 -15.39 42.50
C LYS A 309 13.45 -16.71 42.72
N LEU A 310 13.01 -17.32 41.61
CA LEU A 310 12.47 -18.68 41.62
C LEU A 310 13.53 -19.67 42.22
N PRO A 311 13.11 -20.77 42.89
CA PRO A 311 14.01 -21.74 43.47
C PRO A 311 15.06 -22.28 42.49
N ASP A 312 14.65 -22.64 41.28
CA ASP A 312 15.54 -23.16 40.22
C ASP A 312 16.62 -22.15 39.83
N ARG A 313 16.22 -20.86 39.74
CA ARG A 313 17.18 -19.80 39.45
C ARG A 313 18.16 -19.58 40.56
N LYS A 314 17.71 -19.69 41.83
CA LYS A 314 18.62 -19.63 43.00
C LYS A 314 19.61 -20.78 42.99
N ALA A 315 19.14 -21.99 42.68
CA ALA A 315 20.02 -23.16 42.58
C ALA A 315 21.04 -23.01 41.44
N ALA A 316 20.59 -22.54 40.26
CA ALA A 316 21.50 -22.30 39.14
C ALA A 316 22.56 -21.25 39.45
N ASP A 317 22.19 -20.14 40.10
CA ASP A 317 23.14 -19.09 40.50
C ASP A 317 24.15 -19.63 41.52
N ALA A 318 23.71 -20.42 42.53
CA ALA A 318 24.60 -21.03 43.52
C ALA A 318 25.58 -22.03 42.88
N ILE A 319 25.14 -22.83 41.93
CA ILE A 319 26.00 -23.76 41.16
C ILE A 319 27.06 -22.98 40.38
N LYS A 320 26.66 -21.91 39.71
CA LYS A 320 27.59 -21.06 38.96
C LYS A 320 28.66 -20.45 39.85
N GLU A 321 28.27 -19.89 41.01
CA GLU A 321 29.21 -19.36 41.99
C GLU A 321 30.18 -20.41 42.50
N LEU A 322 29.70 -21.61 42.82
CA LEU A 322 30.53 -22.74 43.22
C LEU A 322 31.59 -23.10 42.17
N LEU A 323 31.16 -23.23 40.91
CA LEU A 323 32.05 -23.59 39.79
C LEU A 323 33.08 -22.49 39.54
N CYS A 324 32.66 -21.24 39.57
CA CYS A 324 33.59 -20.09 39.46
C CYS A 324 34.62 -20.09 40.61
N GLY A 325 34.23 -20.42 41.84
CA GLY A 325 35.12 -20.58 42.96
C GLY A 325 36.17 -21.71 42.80
N GLN A 326 35.87 -22.68 41.93
CA GLN A 326 36.80 -23.74 41.55
C GLN A 326 37.64 -23.41 40.29
N SER A 327 37.75 -22.12 39.95
CA SER A 327 38.52 -21.61 38.80
C SER A 327 37.92 -21.94 37.44
N MET A 328 36.67 -22.33 37.33
CA MET A 328 35.95 -22.42 36.07
C MET A 328 35.46 -21.04 35.62
N ARG A 329 35.29 -20.86 34.34
CA ARG A 329 34.77 -19.61 33.76
C ARG A 329 33.39 -19.87 33.13
N GLU A 330 32.43 -19.01 33.46
CA GLU A 330 31.14 -19.01 32.74
C GLU A 330 31.35 -18.51 31.30
N ILE A 331 30.81 -19.23 30.36
CA ILE A 331 30.80 -18.83 28.95
C ILE A 331 29.38 -18.64 28.48
N VAL A 332 29.20 -17.73 27.55
CA VAL A 332 27.92 -17.51 26.83
C VAL A 332 28.12 -17.92 25.37
N THR A 333 27.36 -18.88 24.93
CA THR A 333 27.40 -19.39 23.55
C THR A 333 26.16 -18.95 22.80
N TYR A 334 26.24 -18.98 21.47
CA TYR A 334 25.07 -18.78 20.62
C TYR A 334 24.07 -19.94 20.78
N SER A 335 22.78 -19.63 20.69
CA SER A 335 21.71 -20.64 20.69
C SER A 335 21.52 -21.29 19.32
N PHE A 336 22.01 -20.64 18.26
CA PHE A 336 21.98 -21.18 16.90
C PHE A 336 23.27 -21.93 16.62
N ILE A 337 23.14 -23.13 16.05
CA ILE A 337 24.26 -23.99 15.73
C ILE A 337 24.06 -24.57 14.32
N SER A 338 25.14 -24.98 13.67
CA SER A 338 25.06 -25.73 12.41
C SER A 338 24.55 -27.15 12.66
N ALA A 339 23.75 -27.68 11.74
CA ALA A 339 23.37 -29.08 11.74
C ALA A 339 24.59 -30.04 11.79
N ARG A 340 25.75 -29.60 11.26
CA ARG A 340 27.04 -30.34 11.32
C ARG A 340 27.63 -30.47 12.73
N ALA A 341 27.18 -29.62 13.69
CA ALA A 341 27.68 -29.68 15.06
C ALA A 341 27.44 -31.04 15.71
N CYS A 342 26.33 -31.69 15.41
CA CYS A 342 26.05 -33.06 15.89
C CYS A 342 27.03 -34.10 15.36
N ASP A 343 27.52 -33.97 14.14
CA ASP A 343 28.50 -34.86 13.52
C ASP A 343 29.89 -34.58 14.07
N GLN A 344 30.26 -33.32 14.26
CA GLN A 344 31.52 -32.93 14.92
C GLN A 344 31.62 -33.47 16.35
N LEU A 345 30.49 -33.52 17.07
CA LEU A 345 30.42 -34.13 18.41
C LEU A 345 30.28 -35.64 18.37
N SER A 346 30.28 -36.27 17.18
CA SER A 346 30.12 -37.71 16.99
C SER A 346 28.88 -38.29 17.67
N LEU A 347 27.78 -37.54 17.70
CA LEU A 347 26.54 -38.01 18.29
C LEU A 347 25.94 -39.16 17.46
N PRO A 348 25.42 -40.23 18.11
CA PRO A 348 24.74 -41.32 17.43
C PRO A 348 23.55 -40.82 16.57
N THR A 349 23.22 -41.50 15.49
CA THR A 349 22.15 -41.12 14.56
C THR A 349 20.78 -41.01 15.24
N GLY A 350 20.53 -41.79 16.29
CA GLY A 350 19.27 -41.76 17.06
C GLY A 350 19.29 -40.82 18.29
N ASP A 351 20.32 -39.98 18.47
CA ASP A 351 20.41 -39.09 19.62
C ASP A 351 19.36 -38.00 19.54
N PRO A 352 18.56 -37.77 20.62
CA PRO A 352 17.50 -36.74 20.64
C PRO A 352 18.02 -35.32 20.33
N ARG A 353 19.27 -35.02 20.60
CA ARG A 353 19.89 -33.71 20.32
C ARG A 353 20.03 -33.43 18.83
N ARG A 354 19.87 -34.44 17.96
CA ARG A 354 19.81 -34.27 16.50
C ARG A 354 18.45 -33.77 16.02
N GLN A 355 17.42 -33.80 16.86
CA GLN A 355 16.10 -33.26 16.54
C GLN A 355 16.10 -31.75 16.76
N GLN A 356 16.74 -31.04 15.84
CA GLN A 356 16.86 -29.58 15.88
C GLN A 356 15.72 -28.93 15.11
N VAL A 357 15.31 -27.73 15.53
CA VAL A 357 14.39 -26.88 14.79
C VAL A 357 15.21 -26.09 13.77
N ALA A 358 15.03 -26.39 12.49
CA ALA A 358 15.70 -25.68 11.41
C ALA A 358 15.11 -24.28 11.22
N ILE A 359 15.99 -23.28 11.04
CA ILE A 359 15.59 -21.92 10.73
C ILE A 359 15.33 -21.84 9.23
N LEU A 360 14.16 -21.28 8.83
CA LEU A 360 13.76 -21.20 7.43
C LEU A 360 14.70 -20.32 6.59
N ASN A 361 15.23 -19.24 7.21
CA ASN A 361 16.12 -18.28 6.56
C ASN A 361 17.32 -17.96 7.45
N PRO A 362 18.26 -18.93 7.62
CA PRO A 362 19.41 -18.75 8.52
C PRO A 362 20.32 -17.63 8.00
N LEU A 363 21.06 -17.00 8.93
CA LEU A 363 22.08 -15.98 8.59
C LEU A 363 23.29 -16.58 7.84
N GLY A 364 23.46 -17.90 7.91
CA GLY A 364 24.50 -18.65 7.23
C GLY A 364 24.42 -20.12 7.62
N GLU A 365 25.18 -20.98 6.94
CA GLU A 365 25.22 -22.44 7.21
C GLU A 365 25.61 -22.80 8.65
N GLU A 366 26.32 -21.92 9.34
CA GLU A 366 26.75 -22.11 10.72
C GLU A 366 25.65 -21.79 11.76
N TYR A 367 24.51 -21.25 11.32
CA TYR A 367 23.42 -20.79 12.18
C TYR A 367 22.04 -21.31 11.71
N SER A 368 22.00 -22.48 11.17
CA SER A 368 20.78 -23.07 10.55
C SER A 368 19.85 -23.78 11.54
#